data_6521b82d648f7fe8805e6d6342f5ee4a
#
_entry.id   6521b82d648f7fe8805e6d6342f5ee4a
#
_cell.length_a   1.000
_cell.length_b   1.000
_cell.length_c   1.000
_cell.angle_alpha   90.00
_cell.angle_beta   90.00
_cell.angle_gamma   90.00
#
_symmetry.space_group_name_H-M   'P 1'
#
loop_
_entity.id
_entity.type
_entity.pdbx_description
1 polymer ?
#
loop_
_entity_poly.entity_id
_entity_poly.type
_entity_poly.pdbx_seq_one_letter_code
_entity_poly.pdbx_strand_id
1 'polypeptide(L)'
;MRQVRVHGADDVRVDEVDPPVPGARDAVVTVAACGICGTDLGYIRHGGLAGPGPEPMPLGHEMAGVVEWVGADVDAGLAVGDRVVVHPGNDELGRIGNGSPEGGLARDLLVRDAARGDRLFPVPAALPLDVAALTEPLNVGIHAVEQSSATPGETVAVFGCGPIGLAAIAALRDRGVDRVVGVDLSARRRELAVGLGAEVALDPRTDDVWRELARRHGSSRSMFGTAPATDVYIEASGAARVITDFVDRARSGARMAVVALHYEPVATNFLLVMAKQLTIRGSIEYPARFEAGLELLARRDLSTLITDRVPLDRFGDALGRLTDGKDCGKVMVMIGDVR
;
A
#
# COMPACT_ATOMS: atom_id res chain seq x y z
N MET A 1 -7.84 23.24 13.65
CA MET A 1 -6.89 22.73 12.65
C MET A 1 -7.63 22.16 11.45
N ARG A 2 -7.01 22.08 10.25
CA ARG A 2 -7.64 21.47 9.07
C ARG A 2 -7.47 19.96 9.05
N GLN A 3 -8.55 19.24 8.66
CA GLN A 3 -8.58 17.77 8.57
C GLN A 3 -9.49 17.34 7.42
N VAL A 4 -9.08 16.32 6.66
CA VAL A 4 -9.92 15.70 5.62
C VAL A 4 -10.89 14.72 6.26
N ARG A 5 -12.21 14.88 5.97
CA ARG A 5 -13.26 14.05 6.55
C ARG A 5 -14.32 13.67 5.49
N VAL A 6 -14.84 12.46 5.59
CA VAL A 6 -15.95 11.95 4.77
C VAL A 6 -17.26 12.18 5.51
N HIS A 7 -18.16 12.97 4.91
CA HIS A 7 -19.47 13.31 5.45
C HIS A 7 -20.60 12.40 4.95
N GLY A 8 -20.39 11.75 3.82
CA GLY A 8 -21.33 10.86 3.16
C GLY A 8 -20.79 10.35 1.85
N ALA A 9 -21.58 9.59 1.11
CA ALA A 9 -21.17 9.06 -0.18
C ALA A 9 -20.81 10.21 -1.15
N ASP A 10 -19.60 10.16 -1.70
CA ASP A 10 -18.99 11.16 -2.57
C ASP A 10 -18.89 12.58 -1.96
N ASP A 11 -19.05 12.71 -0.64
CA ASP A 11 -18.94 13.98 0.09
C ASP A 11 -17.72 13.94 1.03
N VAL A 12 -16.59 14.43 0.55
CA VAL A 12 -15.35 14.60 1.30
C VAL A 12 -14.98 16.07 1.37
N ARG A 13 -14.58 16.54 2.55
CA ARG A 13 -14.29 17.94 2.82
C ARG A 13 -13.00 18.10 3.61
N VAL A 14 -12.40 19.31 3.51
CA VAL A 14 -11.35 19.76 4.41
C VAL A 14 -12.03 20.64 5.47
N ASP A 15 -12.24 20.08 6.64
CA ASP A 15 -12.94 20.74 7.75
C ASP A 15 -11.98 21.50 8.66
N GLU A 16 -12.48 22.55 9.31
CA GLU A 16 -11.86 23.14 10.50
C GLU A 16 -12.37 22.38 11.72
N VAL A 17 -11.46 21.77 12.47
CA VAL A 17 -11.75 21.01 13.70
C VAL A 17 -10.88 21.50 14.84
N ASP A 18 -11.30 21.24 16.09
CA ASP A 18 -10.48 21.53 17.25
C ASP A 18 -9.19 20.69 17.26
N PRO A 19 -8.07 21.22 17.76
CA PRO A 19 -6.87 20.44 17.99
C PRO A 19 -7.16 19.27 18.94
N PRO A 20 -6.44 18.12 18.77
CA PRO A 20 -6.61 17.00 19.67
C PRO A 20 -6.18 17.32 21.09
N VAL A 21 -6.85 16.72 22.08
CA VAL A 21 -6.50 16.82 23.50
C VAL A 21 -5.84 15.51 23.94
N PRO A 22 -4.50 15.48 24.08
CA PRO A 22 -3.78 14.25 24.44
C PRO A 22 -3.86 13.94 25.92
N GLY A 23 -3.89 12.65 26.26
CA GLY A 23 -3.78 12.12 27.62
C GLY A 23 -2.34 11.69 27.97
N ALA A 24 -2.11 11.31 29.22
CA ALA A 24 -0.76 11.00 29.74
C ALA A 24 0.01 9.92 28.95
N ARG A 25 -0.67 9.01 28.25
CA ARG A 25 -0.06 7.94 27.45
C ARG A 25 -0.04 8.22 25.94
N ASP A 26 -0.44 9.42 25.52
CA ASP A 26 -0.57 9.76 24.12
C ASP A 26 0.64 10.56 23.62
N ALA A 27 0.74 10.69 22.29
CA ALA A 27 1.61 11.68 21.65
C ALA A 27 0.82 12.45 20.58
N VAL A 28 1.27 13.66 20.26
CA VAL A 28 0.79 14.41 19.11
C VAL A 28 1.90 14.53 18.10
N VAL A 29 1.58 14.18 16.85
CA VAL A 29 2.51 14.29 15.72
C VAL A 29 2.01 15.38 14.79
N THR A 30 2.84 16.39 14.53
CA THR A 30 2.63 17.33 13.43
C THR A 30 2.97 16.61 12.13
N VAL A 31 1.94 16.32 11.33
CA VAL A 31 2.08 15.55 10.09
C VAL A 31 2.72 16.42 9.02
N ALA A 32 3.84 15.96 8.46
CA ALA A 32 4.51 16.59 7.33
C ALA A 32 3.87 16.21 6.00
N ALA A 33 3.58 14.91 5.84
CA ALA A 33 3.00 14.37 4.63
C ALA A 33 2.18 13.12 4.94
N CYS A 34 1.11 12.91 4.15
CA CYS A 34 0.26 11.72 4.20
C CYS A 34 -0.10 11.27 2.78
N GLY A 35 0.11 10.01 2.45
CA GLY A 35 -0.30 9.42 1.19
C GLY A 35 -1.81 9.20 1.10
N ILE A 36 -2.36 9.25 -0.12
CA ILE A 36 -3.74 8.83 -0.38
C ILE A 36 -3.74 7.38 -0.87
N CYS A 37 -4.55 6.54 -0.25
CA CYS A 37 -4.74 5.13 -0.58
C CYS A 37 -5.97 4.89 -1.46
N GLY A 38 -5.99 3.77 -2.18
CA GLY A 38 -7.20 3.28 -2.84
C GLY A 38 -8.35 3.01 -1.87
N THR A 39 -8.03 2.67 -0.63
CA THR A 39 -9.00 2.48 0.47
C THR A 39 -9.71 3.79 0.82
N ASP A 40 -9.00 4.92 0.85
CA ASP A 40 -9.62 6.25 1.08
C ASP A 40 -10.66 6.56 -0.01
N LEU A 41 -10.37 6.24 -1.28
CA LEU A 41 -11.33 6.39 -2.38
C LEU A 41 -12.56 5.50 -2.20
N GLY A 42 -12.37 4.30 -1.64
CA GLY A 42 -13.47 3.41 -1.27
C GLY A 42 -14.36 4.06 -0.22
N TYR A 43 -13.78 4.59 0.86
CA TYR A 43 -14.52 5.27 1.92
C TYR A 43 -15.27 6.51 1.43
N ILE A 44 -14.66 7.31 0.55
CA ILE A 44 -15.33 8.46 -0.05
C ILE A 44 -16.57 8.00 -0.83
N ARG A 45 -16.45 6.98 -1.67
CA ARG A 45 -17.58 6.47 -2.47
C ARG A 45 -18.71 5.89 -1.62
N HIS A 46 -18.36 5.18 -0.53
CA HIS A 46 -19.36 4.53 0.34
C HIS A 46 -19.86 5.44 1.46
N GLY A 47 -19.23 6.59 1.69
CA GLY A 47 -19.57 7.52 2.77
C GLY A 47 -19.00 7.14 4.13
N GLY A 48 -17.98 6.29 4.18
CA GLY A 48 -17.33 5.82 5.41
C GLY A 48 -16.93 4.36 5.35
N LEU A 49 -16.49 3.79 6.49
CA LEU A 49 -16.03 2.40 6.60
C LEU A 49 -17.14 1.38 6.26
N ALA A 50 -18.34 1.60 6.79
CA ALA A 50 -19.51 0.74 6.58
C ALA A 50 -20.73 1.54 6.06
N GLY A 51 -20.48 2.64 5.35
CA GLY A 51 -21.46 3.65 4.96
C GLY A 51 -21.41 4.86 5.89
N PRO A 52 -22.33 5.83 5.69
CA PRO A 52 -22.37 7.05 6.49
C PRO A 52 -22.56 6.77 7.98
N GLY A 53 -21.67 7.31 8.81
CA GLY A 53 -21.74 7.27 10.27
C GLY A 53 -22.46 8.50 10.86
N PRO A 54 -22.67 8.54 12.20
CA PRO A 54 -23.22 9.70 12.87
C PRO A 54 -22.29 10.92 12.85
N GLU A 55 -20.97 10.67 12.75
CA GLU A 55 -19.92 11.68 12.67
C GLU A 55 -19.14 11.52 11.38
N PRO A 56 -18.67 12.64 10.78
CA PRO A 56 -17.80 12.57 9.61
C PRO A 56 -16.49 11.81 9.91
N MET A 57 -16.13 10.87 9.05
CA MET A 57 -15.00 9.97 9.24
C MET A 57 -13.69 10.64 8.79
N PRO A 58 -12.66 10.77 9.66
CA PRO A 58 -11.34 11.25 9.25
C PRO A 58 -10.62 10.26 8.33
N LEU A 59 -9.83 10.78 7.39
CA LEU A 59 -9.04 9.98 6.44
C LEU A 59 -7.53 10.08 6.68
N GLY A 60 -6.80 9.17 6.02
CA GLY A 60 -5.33 9.14 5.95
C GLY A 60 -4.70 8.21 6.97
N HIS A 61 -3.95 7.25 6.45
CA HIS A 61 -3.27 6.21 7.24
C HIS A 61 -1.81 5.98 6.79
N GLU A 62 -1.30 6.74 5.82
CA GLU A 62 0.05 6.65 5.29
C GLU A 62 0.85 7.92 5.63
N MET A 63 1.26 8.12 6.89
CA MET A 63 1.78 9.39 7.33
C MET A 63 3.15 9.34 8.00
N ALA A 64 3.89 10.44 7.84
CA ALA A 64 5.10 10.75 8.59
C ALA A 64 5.09 12.20 9.06
N GLY A 65 5.76 12.49 10.17
CA GLY A 65 5.78 13.81 10.77
C GLY A 65 6.82 13.97 11.85
N VAL A 66 6.61 14.95 12.70
CA VAL A 66 7.47 15.27 13.86
C VAL A 66 6.64 15.27 15.13
N VAL A 67 7.15 14.67 16.17
CA VAL A 67 6.52 14.64 17.49
C VAL A 67 6.48 16.06 18.06
N GLU A 68 5.29 16.58 18.31
CA GLU A 68 5.04 17.91 18.87
C GLU A 68 4.80 17.86 20.38
N TRP A 69 4.21 16.78 20.86
CA TRP A 69 3.89 16.60 22.28
C TRP A 69 3.98 15.12 22.68
N VAL A 70 4.41 14.89 23.92
CA VAL A 70 4.55 13.54 24.49
C VAL A 70 3.97 13.53 25.90
N GLY A 71 3.10 12.58 26.20
CA GLY A 71 2.49 12.39 27.52
C GLY A 71 3.50 11.93 28.57
N ALA A 72 3.21 12.22 29.83
CA ALA A 72 4.12 11.94 30.96
C ALA A 72 4.36 10.44 31.19
N ASP A 73 3.42 9.58 30.75
CA ASP A 73 3.47 8.11 30.91
C ASP A 73 3.91 7.42 29.61
N VAL A 74 4.29 8.17 28.56
CA VAL A 74 4.86 7.61 27.33
C VAL A 74 6.31 7.19 27.60
N ASP A 75 6.72 6.08 26.99
CA ASP A 75 8.06 5.52 27.15
C ASP A 75 9.17 6.55 26.86
N ALA A 76 10.18 6.59 27.73
CA ALA A 76 11.29 7.55 27.71
C ALA A 76 12.14 7.55 26.42
N GLY A 77 11.87 6.63 25.50
CA GLY A 77 12.51 6.57 24.18
C GLY A 77 11.98 7.54 23.13
N LEU A 78 10.87 8.28 23.40
CA LEU A 78 10.25 9.23 22.49
C LEU A 78 10.38 10.67 23.04
N ALA A 79 10.75 11.60 22.16
CA ALA A 79 10.91 13.00 22.52
C ALA A 79 10.24 13.95 21.50
N VAL A 80 9.88 15.15 21.98
CA VAL A 80 9.47 16.26 21.11
C VAL A 80 10.63 16.58 20.15
N GLY A 81 10.28 16.73 18.88
CA GLY A 81 11.23 16.91 17.76
C GLY A 81 11.66 15.62 17.06
N ASP A 82 11.31 14.44 17.59
CA ASP A 82 11.58 13.18 16.90
C ASP A 82 10.81 13.10 15.57
N ARG A 83 11.52 12.77 14.50
CA ARG A 83 10.94 12.49 13.19
C ARG A 83 10.45 11.05 13.17
N VAL A 84 9.18 10.85 12.84
CA VAL A 84 8.53 9.54 12.96
C VAL A 84 7.64 9.21 11.77
N VAL A 85 7.54 7.90 11.50
CA VAL A 85 6.41 7.30 10.78
C VAL A 85 5.43 6.77 11.81
N VAL A 86 4.14 6.93 11.57
CA VAL A 86 3.09 6.44 12.46
C VAL A 86 2.53 5.12 11.92
N HIS A 87 2.50 4.08 12.76
CA HIS A 87 1.79 2.84 12.48
C HIS A 87 0.28 3.08 12.70
N PRO A 88 -0.57 2.93 11.67
CA PRO A 88 -1.99 3.29 11.79
C PRO A 88 -2.82 2.29 12.60
N GLY A 89 -2.35 1.04 12.75
CA GLY A 89 -3.11 -0.01 13.44
C GLY A 89 -3.16 0.17 14.94
N ASN A 90 -4.35 -0.03 15.51
CA ASN A 90 -4.61 -0.27 16.92
C ASN A 90 -5.93 -1.04 17.03
N ASP A 91 -5.87 -2.31 17.44
CA ASP A 91 -7.04 -3.19 17.44
C ASP A 91 -8.12 -2.79 18.44
N GLU A 92 -7.72 -2.16 19.56
CA GLU A 92 -8.68 -1.75 20.62
C GLU A 92 -9.37 -0.42 20.32
N LEU A 93 -8.66 0.53 19.65
CA LEU A 93 -9.15 1.89 19.42
C LEU A 93 -9.53 2.16 17.96
N GLY A 94 -9.49 1.12 17.11
CA GLY A 94 -9.63 1.26 15.66
C GLY A 94 -8.33 1.71 15.00
N ARG A 95 -8.37 1.88 13.68
CA ARG A 95 -7.20 2.23 12.87
C ARG A 95 -7.26 3.68 12.43
N ILE A 96 -6.18 4.41 12.61
CA ILE A 96 -6.04 5.80 12.16
C ILE A 96 -6.39 5.89 10.67
N GLY A 97 -7.34 6.77 10.31
CA GLY A 97 -7.81 6.96 8.95
C GLY A 97 -8.63 5.81 8.35
N ASN A 98 -8.92 4.77 9.16
CA ASN A 98 -9.68 3.58 8.78
C ASN A 98 -10.80 3.28 9.81
N GLY A 99 -11.55 4.31 10.20
CA GLY A 99 -12.71 4.20 11.08
C GLY A 99 -12.46 4.60 12.53
N SER A 100 -11.23 4.93 12.94
CA SER A 100 -10.99 5.57 14.24
C SER A 100 -11.36 7.05 14.21
N PRO A 101 -11.48 7.73 15.37
CA PRO A 101 -11.69 9.18 15.45
C PRO A 101 -10.51 9.99 14.90
N GLU A 102 -9.34 9.37 14.69
CA GLU A 102 -8.13 10.00 14.20
C GLU A 102 -7.90 9.71 12.72
N GLY A 103 -7.26 10.67 12.01
CA GLY A 103 -6.85 10.52 10.61
C GLY A 103 -5.60 11.35 10.31
N GLY A 104 -4.69 10.78 9.52
CA GLY A 104 -3.40 11.38 9.19
C GLY A 104 -3.45 12.47 8.13
N LEU A 105 -4.57 12.65 7.42
CA LEU A 105 -4.79 13.80 6.54
C LEU A 105 -5.25 15.04 7.37
N ALA A 106 -4.47 15.34 8.39
CA ALA A 106 -4.67 16.46 9.32
C ALA A 106 -3.31 17.02 9.76
N ARG A 107 -3.30 18.29 10.21
CA ARG A 107 -2.06 18.91 10.70
C ARG A 107 -1.53 18.22 11.94
N ASP A 108 -2.38 18.03 12.94
CA ASP A 108 -1.99 17.45 14.23
C ASP A 108 -2.72 16.12 14.41
N LEU A 109 -1.96 15.05 14.52
CA LEU A 109 -2.45 13.68 14.68
C LEU A 109 -2.25 13.23 16.11
N LEU A 110 -3.33 12.85 16.79
CA LEU A 110 -3.27 12.16 18.07
C LEU A 110 -2.91 10.71 17.87
N VAL A 111 -1.83 10.27 18.49
CA VAL A 111 -1.44 8.87 18.57
C VAL A 111 -1.68 8.39 20.00
N ARG A 112 -2.73 7.58 20.16
CA ARG A 112 -3.11 7.04 21.47
C ARG A 112 -2.19 5.90 21.87
N ASP A 113 -1.95 5.76 23.17
CA ASP A 113 -1.03 4.75 23.72
C ASP A 113 0.29 4.72 22.93
N ALA A 114 0.89 5.88 22.78
CA ALA A 114 2.08 6.08 21.96
C ALA A 114 3.27 5.33 22.54
N ALA A 115 3.94 4.53 21.71
CA ALA A 115 5.17 3.84 22.07
C ALA A 115 6.16 3.86 20.90
N ARG A 116 7.43 4.05 21.20
CA ARG A 116 8.52 3.97 20.23
C ARG A 116 8.72 2.51 19.79
N GLY A 117 8.76 2.27 18.47
CA GLY A 117 8.94 0.93 17.90
C GLY A 117 7.69 0.06 17.91
N ASP A 118 6.55 0.63 18.29
CA ASP A 118 5.23 0.01 18.18
C ASP A 118 4.27 0.91 17.38
N ARG A 119 4.03 2.13 17.88
CA ARG A 119 3.15 3.12 17.22
C ARG A 119 3.95 4.16 16.43
N LEU A 120 5.14 4.49 16.89
CA LEU A 120 5.99 5.56 16.36
C LEU A 120 7.38 5.02 16.05
N PHE A 121 7.74 5.07 14.76
CA PHE A 121 9.01 4.54 14.26
C PHE A 121 9.93 5.68 13.84
N PRO A 122 11.14 5.78 14.42
CA PRO A 122 12.07 6.86 14.10
C PRO A 122 12.51 6.87 12.64
N VAL A 123 12.44 8.04 12.02
CA VAL A 123 12.89 8.28 10.64
C VAL A 123 14.34 8.74 10.64
N PRO A 124 15.24 8.10 9.87
CA PRO A 124 16.60 8.56 9.69
C PRO A 124 16.66 10.03 9.23
N ALA A 125 17.61 10.82 9.75
CA ALA A 125 17.70 12.25 9.44
C ALA A 125 17.83 12.55 7.93
N ALA A 126 18.50 11.67 7.18
CA ALA A 126 18.70 11.82 5.74
C ALA A 126 17.45 11.50 4.89
N LEU A 127 16.45 10.80 5.45
CA LEU A 127 15.26 10.41 4.69
C LEU A 127 14.20 11.52 4.77
N PRO A 128 13.76 12.11 3.63
CA PRO A 128 12.67 13.08 3.62
C PRO A 128 11.37 12.51 4.19
N LEU A 129 10.57 13.30 4.92
CA LEU A 129 9.37 12.82 5.59
C LEU A 129 8.27 12.40 4.60
N ASP A 130 8.16 13.05 3.45
CA ASP A 130 7.24 12.63 2.39
C ASP A 130 7.62 11.26 1.82
N VAL A 131 8.92 10.97 1.71
CA VAL A 131 9.40 9.64 1.31
C VAL A 131 9.20 8.63 2.44
N ALA A 132 9.44 9.04 3.70
CA ALA A 132 9.20 8.19 4.87
C ALA A 132 7.72 7.76 4.99
N ALA A 133 6.78 8.60 4.58
CA ALA A 133 5.34 8.27 4.55
C ALA A 133 5.01 7.07 3.63
N LEU A 134 5.90 6.71 2.69
CA LEU A 134 5.78 5.48 1.89
C LEU A 134 5.94 4.20 2.71
N THR A 135 6.39 4.27 3.96
CA THR A 135 6.62 3.09 4.81
C THR A 135 5.37 2.22 4.92
N GLU A 136 4.21 2.84 5.08
CA GLU A 136 2.95 2.10 5.21
C GLU A 136 2.65 1.29 3.94
N PRO A 137 2.49 1.88 2.73
CA PRO A 137 2.18 1.10 1.53
C PRO A 137 3.32 0.16 1.12
N LEU A 138 4.58 0.46 1.45
CA LEU A 138 5.69 -0.47 1.25
C LEU A 138 5.53 -1.72 2.11
N ASN A 139 5.10 -1.58 3.36
CA ASN A 139 4.85 -2.72 4.24
C ASN A 139 3.71 -3.61 3.72
N VAL A 140 2.67 -3.04 3.12
CA VAL A 140 1.62 -3.84 2.45
C VAL A 140 2.22 -4.66 1.30
N GLY A 141 3.09 -4.05 0.48
CA GLY A 141 3.79 -4.76 -0.60
C GLY A 141 4.79 -5.82 -0.09
N ILE A 142 5.55 -5.52 0.97
CA ILE A 142 6.47 -6.46 1.63
C ILE A 142 5.68 -7.67 2.16
N HIS A 143 4.55 -7.42 2.82
CA HIS A 143 3.70 -8.49 3.36
C HIS A 143 3.12 -9.36 2.24
N ALA A 144 2.69 -8.78 1.11
CA ALA A 144 2.24 -9.55 -0.05
C ALA A 144 3.35 -10.48 -0.59
N VAL A 145 4.60 -10.02 -0.61
CA VAL A 145 5.75 -10.85 -0.99
C VAL A 145 5.98 -11.96 0.04
N GLU A 146 5.83 -11.70 1.34
CA GLU A 146 5.91 -12.74 2.39
C GLU A 146 4.82 -13.79 2.23
N GLN A 147 3.58 -13.37 2.04
CA GLN A 147 2.46 -14.28 1.83
C GLN A 147 2.63 -15.11 0.55
N SER A 148 3.27 -14.57 -0.48
CA SER A 148 3.58 -15.30 -1.71
C SER A 148 4.66 -16.36 -1.53
N SER A 149 5.46 -16.26 -0.47
CA SER A 149 6.64 -17.09 -0.19
C SER A 149 7.64 -17.12 -1.36
N ALA A 150 7.77 -16.01 -2.11
CA ALA A 150 8.74 -15.89 -3.21
C ALA A 150 10.17 -15.90 -2.68
N THR A 151 11.05 -16.66 -3.35
CA THR A 151 12.47 -16.82 -2.98
C THR A 151 13.39 -16.50 -4.17
N PRO A 152 14.67 -16.15 -3.91
CA PRO A 152 15.66 -15.95 -4.96
C PRO A 152 15.72 -17.13 -5.94
N GLY A 153 15.80 -16.81 -7.23
CA GLY A 153 15.83 -17.80 -8.31
C GLY A 153 14.45 -18.16 -8.88
N GLU A 154 13.37 -17.86 -8.18
CA GLU A 154 12.01 -18.04 -8.69
C GLU A 154 11.59 -16.93 -9.67
N THR A 155 10.58 -17.23 -10.46
CA THR A 155 9.96 -16.32 -11.43
C THR A 155 8.64 -15.79 -10.89
N VAL A 156 8.47 -14.46 -10.97
CA VAL A 156 7.30 -13.80 -10.39
C VAL A 156 6.57 -12.93 -11.43
N ALA A 157 5.25 -13.00 -11.43
CA ALA A 157 4.38 -12.07 -12.17
C ALA A 157 3.57 -11.22 -11.19
N VAL A 158 3.65 -9.89 -11.32
CA VAL A 158 2.88 -8.93 -10.50
C VAL A 158 1.81 -8.30 -11.38
N PHE A 159 0.56 -8.60 -11.10
CA PHE A 159 -0.61 -8.05 -11.79
C PHE A 159 -1.14 -6.83 -11.04
N GLY A 160 -1.12 -5.67 -11.71
CA GLY A 160 -1.36 -4.37 -11.12
C GLY A 160 -0.05 -3.75 -10.61
N CYS A 161 0.42 -2.69 -11.31
CA CYS A 161 1.56 -1.87 -10.90
C CYS A 161 1.09 -0.53 -10.30
N GLY A 162 0.00 -0.57 -9.51
CA GLY A 162 -0.37 0.51 -8.60
C GLY A 162 0.63 0.60 -7.43
N PRO A 163 0.43 1.51 -6.46
CA PRO A 163 1.37 1.70 -5.35
C PRO A 163 1.79 0.39 -4.66
N ILE A 164 0.84 -0.51 -4.41
CA ILE A 164 1.11 -1.77 -3.73
C ILE A 164 1.87 -2.77 -4.63
N GLY A 165 1.50 -2.87 -5.92
CA GLY A 165 2.24 -3.72 -6.86
C GLY A 165 3.67 -3.23 -7.09
N LEU A 166 3.87 -1.89 -7.17
CA LEU A 166 5.20 -1.27 -7.25
C LEU A 166 6.02 -1.54 -5.97
N ALA A 167 5.38 -1.44 -4.79
CA ALA A 167 6.00 -1.80 -3.51
C ALA A 167 6.42 -3.28 -3.47
N ALA A 168 5.56 -4.18 -3.96
CA ALA A 168 5.87 -5.60 -4.05
C ALA A 168 7.06 -5.87 -5.01
N ILE A 169 7.13 -5.19 -6.17
CA ILE A 169 8.27 -5.29 -7.09
C ILE A 169 9.56 -4.83 -6.41
N ALA A 170 9.54 -3.68 -5.71
CA ALA A 170 10.69 -3.19 -4.97
C ALA A 170 11.14 -4.17 -3.88
N ALA A 171 10.20 -4.76 -3.13
CA ALA A 171 10.47 -5.75 -2.09
C ALA A 171 11.01 -7.08 -2.66
N LEU A 172 10.49 -7.57 -3.79
CA LEU A 172 11.02 -8.73 -4.49
C LEU A 172 12.49 -8.52 -4.89
N ARG A 173 12.79 -7.36 -5.46
CA ARG A 173 14.16 -7.00 -5.86
C ARG A 173 15.11 -6.88 -4.67
N ASP A 174 14.65 -6.33 -3.55
CA ASP A 174 15.45 -6.25 -2.31
C ASP A 174 15.76 -7.64 -1.75
N ARG A 175 14.85 -8.61 -1.93
CA ARG A 175 15.03 -10.01 -1.53
C ARG A 175 15.84 -10.85 -2.53
N GLY A 176 16.35 -10.26 -3.62
CA GLY A 176 17.13 -10.96 -4.64
C GLY A 176 16.31 -11.79 -5.62
N VAL A 177 15.02 -11.49 -5.77
CA VAL A 177 14.19 -12.07 -6.83
C VAL A 177 14.33 -11.20 -8.07
N ASP A 178 15.05 -11.71 -9.07
CA ASP A 178 15.46 -10.93 -10.26
C ASP A 178 14.50 -11.04 -11.45
N ARG A 179 13.77 -12.16 -11.54
CA ARG A 179 12.93 -12.51 -12.69
C ARG A 179 11.47 -12.09 -12.43
N VAL A 180 11.23 -10.76 -12.40
CA VAL A 180 9.93 -10.18 -12.12
C VAL A 180 9.33 -9.55 -13.37
N VAL A 181 8.10 -9.92 -13.72
CA VAL A 181 7.30 -9.32 -14.79
C VAL A 181 6.14 -8.54 -14.16
N GLY A 182 6.05 -7.24 -14.46
CA GLY A 182 4.89 -6.42 -14.11
C GLY A 182 3.81 -6.49 -15.19
N VAL A 183 2.55 -6.27 -14.81
CA VAL A 183 1.41 -6.17 -15.74
C VAL A 183 0.52 -5.03 -15.30
N ASP A 184 0.33 -4.00 -16.14
CA ASP A 184 -0.56 -2.88 -15.83
C ASP A 184 -1.09 -2.22 -17.12
N LEU A 185 -2.27 -1.64 -17.04
CA LEU A 185 -2.90 -0.86 -18.14
C LEU A 185 -2.19 0.47 -18.37
N SER A 186 -1.69 1.14 -17.30
CA SER A 186 -1.03 2.43 -17.35
C SER A 186 0.41 2.32 -17.85
N ALA A 187 0.73 3.06 -18.91
CA ALA A 187 2.11 3.15 -19.42
C ALA A 187 3.06 3.70 -18.36
N ARG A 188 2.63 4.74 -17.62
CA ARG A 188 3.44 5.35 -16.56
C ARG A 188 3.76 4.36 -15.44
N ARG A 189 2.78 3.56 -15.01
CA ARG A 189 3.00 2.53 -13.98
C ARG A 189 3.90 1.41 -14.47
N ARG A 190 3.82 1.04 -15.75
CA ARG A 190 4.76 0.07 -16.34
C ARG A 190 6.20 0.60 -16.37
N GLU A 191 6.40 1.90 -16.69
CA GLU A 191 7.73 2.54 -16.59
C GLU A 191 8.28 2.50 -15.17
N LEU A 192 7.44 2.86 -14.16
CA LEU A 192 7.81 2.79 -12.76
C LEU A 192 8.18 1.36 -12.33
N ALA A 193 7.41 0.36 -12.76
CA ALA A 193 7.68 -1.04 -12.46
C ALA A 193 9.07 -1.48 -12.96
N VAL A 194 9.44 -1.10 -14.18
CA VAL A 194 10.77 -1.38 -14.74
C VAL A 194 11.85 -0.61 -13.97
N GLY A 195 11.62 0.67 -13.65
CA GLY A 195 12.55 1.49 -12.85
C GLY A 195 12.80 0.93 -11.44
N LEU A 196 11.82 0.23 -10.86
CA LEU A 196 11.93 -0.42 -9.55
C LEU A 196 12.54 -1.82 -9.62
N GLY A 197 12.73 -2.36 -10.83
CA GLY A 197 13.46 -3.61 -11.05
C GLY A 197 12.65 -4.76 -11.64
N ALA A 198 11.45 -4.52 -12.16
CA ALA A 198 10.83 -5.50 -13.04
C ALA A 198 11.66 -5.66 -14.32
N GLU A 199 11.84 -6.89 -14.80
CA GLU A 199 12.54 -7.20 -16.06
C GLU A 199 11.83 -6.54 -17.25
N VAL A 200 10.50 -6.52 -17.18
CA VAL A 200 9.61 -5.88 -18.14
C VAL A 200 8.26 -5.64 -17.48
N ALA A 201 7.50 -4.71 -18.03
CA ALA A 201 6.09 -4.54 -17.68
C ALA A 201 5.22 -4.55 -18.95
N LEU A 202 4.16 -5.37 -18.93
CA LEU A 202 3.31 -5.70 -20.07
C LEU A 202 1.98 -4.93 -20.01
N ASP A 203 1.44 -4.59 -21.19
CA ASP A 203 0.10 -4.04 -21.32
C ASP A 203 -0.88 -5.17 -21.69
N PRO A 204 -1.80 -5.57 -20.80
CA PRO A 204 -2.69 -6.70 -21.08
C PRO A 204 -3.73 -6.44 -22.18
N ARG A 205 -3.79 -5.20 -22.73
CA ARG A 205 -4.65 -4.87 -23.88
C ARG A 205 -3.99 -5.19 -25.22
N THR A 206 -2.65 -5.14 -25.28
CA THR A 206 -1.86 -5.29 -26.50
C THR A 206 -0.97 -6.52 -26.47
N ASP A 207 -0.55 -6.95 -25.27
CA ASP A 207 0.34 -8.09 -25.09
C ASP A 207 -0.44 -9.35 -24.70
N ASP A 208 -0.09 -10.49 -25.30
CA ASP A 208 -0.50 -11.78 -24.77
C ASP A 208 0.37 -12.10 -23.53
N VAL A 209 -0.11 -11.66 -22.36
CA VAL A 209 0.61 -11.77 -21.09
C VAL A 209 1.09 -13.18 -20.81
N TRP A 210 0.24 -14.20 -21.02
CA TRP A 210 0.57 -15.59 -20.72
C TRP A 210 1.63 -16.14 -21.66
N ARG A 211 1.60 -15.76 -22.92
CA ARG A 211 2.63 -16.09 -23.90
C ARG A 211 3.96 -15.42 -23.56
N GLU A 212 3.94 -14.15 -23.18
CA GLU A 212 5.13 -13.42 -22.76
C GLU A 212 5.74 -13.98 -21.47
N LEU A 213 4.91 -14.40 -20.50
CA LEU A 213 5.38 -15.12 -19.31
C LEU A 213 6.07 -16.44 -19.71
N ALA A 214 5.48 -17.22 -20.62
CA ALA A 214 6.08 -18.46 -21.10
C ALA A 214 7.41 -18.20 -21.84
N ARG A 215 7.50 -17.14 -22.63
CA ARG A 215 8.73 -16.76 -23.33
C ARG A 215 9.85 -16.38 -22.37
N ARG A 216 9.56 -15.70 -21.28
CA ARG A 216 10.53 -15.16 -20.32
C ARG A 216 10.86 -16.14 -19.21
N HIS A 217 9.86 -16.73 -18.60
CA HIS A 217 10.02 -17.65 -17.48
C HIS A 217 10.24 -19.09 -17.91
N GLY A 218 10.06 -19.38 -19.21
CA GLY A 218 10.04 -20.73 -19.73
C GLY A 218 8.65 -21.37 -19.70
N SER A 219 8.56 -22.61 -20.16
CA SER A 219 7.33 -23.38 -20.21
C SER A 219 7.40 -24.63 -19.37
N SER A 220 6.33 -24.94 -18.66
CA SER A 220 6.12 -26.16 -17.90
C SER A 220 5.05 -27.01 -18.59
N ARG A 221 5.31 -28.32 -18.76
CA ARG A 221 4.37 -29.27 -19.37
C ARG A 221 3.80 -30.22 -18.33
N SER A 222 2.50 -30.39 -18.33
CA SER A 222 1.78 -31.29 -17.43
C SER A 222 0.63 -31.99 -18.17
N MET A 223 -0.12 -32.83 -17.48
CA MET A 223 -1.36 -33.41 -18.01
C MET A 223 -2.43 -32.36 -18.38
N PHE A 224 -2.31 -31.11 -17.85
CA PHE A 224 -3.19 -30.00 -18.16
C PHE A 224 -2.72 -29.15 -19.34
N GLY A 225 -1.70 -29.63 -20.09
CA GLY A 225 -1.13 -28.89 -21.21
C GLY A 225 0.15 -28.13 -20.84
N THR A 226 0.48 -27.14 -21.67
CA THR A 226 1.65 -26.29 -21.50
C THR A 226 1.24 -24.98 -20.87
N ALA A 227 1.96 -24.57 -19.81
CA ALA A 227 1.75 -23.33 -19.06
C ALA A 227 3.09 -22.56 -18.93
N PRO A 228 3.09 -21.25 -18.67
CA PRO A 228 4.29 -20.54 -18.24
C PRO A 228 4.90 -21.23 -17.02
N ALA A 229 6.22 -21.30 -16.97
CA ALA A 229 6.92 -21.84 -15.79
C ALA A 229 6.98 -20.84 -14.62
N THR A 230 6.12 -19.83 -14.62
CA THR A 230 6.02 -18.84 -13.56
C THR A 230 5.66 -19.51 -12.23
N ASP A 231 6.48 -19.24 -11.21
CA ASP A 231 6.36 -19.88 -9.89
C ASP A 231 5.33 -19.17 -9.01
N VAL A 232 5.37 -17.83 -9.04
CA VAL A 232 4.64 -16.98 -8.11
C VAL A 232 3.89 -15.89 -8.86
N TYR A 233 2.69 -15.59 -8.37
CA TYR A 233 1.84 -14.52 -8.86
C TYR A 233 1.45 -13.62 -7.68
N ILE A 234 1.47 -12.30 -7.88
CA ILE A 234 0.95 -11.32 -6.93
C ILE A 234 -0.20 -10.59 -7.62
N GLU A 235 -1.39 -10.71 -7.06
CA GLU A 235 -2.59 -10.04 -7.53
C GLU A 235 -2.78 -8.73 -6.73
N ALA A 236 -2.47 -7.59 -7.37
CA ALA A 236 -2.55 -6.25 -6.82
C ALA A 236 -3.40 -5.31 -7.71
N SER A 237 -4.18 -5.89 -8.65
CA SER A 237 -4.97 -5.13 -9.61
C SER A 237 -6.45 -4.98 -9.22
N GLY A 238 -6.99 -5.91 -8.44
CA GLY A 238 -8.41 -6.04 -8.14
C GLY A 238 -9.25 -6.56 -9.32
N ALA A 239 -8.61 -7.05 -10.39
CA ALA A 239 -9.30 -7.61 -11.54
C ALA A 239 -9.60 -9.09 -11.32
N ALA A 240 -10.87 -9.44 -11.13
CA ALA A 240 -11.32 -10.83 -10.91
C ALA A 240 -10.78 -11.82 -11.95
N ARG A 241 -10.63 -11.36 -13.20
CA ARG A 241 -10.07 -12.16 -14.29
C ARG A 241 -8.64 -12.64 -14.02
N VAL A 242 -7.83 -11.91 -13.27
CA VAL A 242 -6.45 -12.33 -12.94
C VAL A 242 -6.47 -13.61 -12.10
N ILE A 243 -7.40 -13.72 -11.15
CA ILE A 243 -7.56 -14.92 -10.31
C ILE A 243 -8.07 -16.09 -11.16
N THR A 244 -9.08 -15.88 -12.00
CA THR A 244 -9.61 -16.96 -12.87
C THR A 244 -8.57 -17.43 -13.88
N ASP A 245 -7.87 -16.50 -14.54
CA ASP A 245 -6.79 -16.83 -15.48
C ASP A 245 -5.62 -17.57 -14.78
N PHE A 246 -5.29 -17.22 -13.52
CA PHE A 246 -4.29 -17.97 -12.75
C PHE A 246 -4.72 -19.43 -12.56
N VAL A 247 -5.94 -19.66 -12.12
CA VAL A 247 -6.43 -21.04 -11.92
C VAL A 247 -6.42 -21.83 -13.20
N ASP A 248 -6.82 -21.21 -14.32
CA ASP A 248 -6.91 -21.88 -15.61
C ASP A 248 -5.56 -22.12 -16.29
N ARG A 249 -4.62 -21.16 -16.17
CA ARG A 249 -3.41 -21.09 -17.01
C ARG A 249 -2.09 -21.30 -16.28
N ALA A 250 -2.05 -21.17 -14.95
CA ALA A 250 -0.82 -21.36 -14.20
C ALA A 250 -0.36 -22.82 -14.24
N ARG A 251 0.95 -23.04 -14.11
CA ARG A 251 1.51 -24.38 -13.98
C ARG A 251 1.07 -25.06 -12.68
N SER A 252 1.19 -26.38 -12.63
CA SER A 252 0.99 -27.11 -11.37
C SER A 252 1.98 -26.65 -10.29
N GLY A 253 1.52 -26.52 -9.06
CA GLY A 253 2.28 -26.05 -7.90
C GLY A 253 2.57 -24.56 -7.87
N ALA A 254 1.99 -23.76 -8.76
CA ALA A 254 2.12 -22.30 -8.70
C ALA A 254 1.40 -21.71 -7.48
N ARG A 255 1.90 -20.56 -7.01
CA ARG A 255 1.36 -19.86 -5.85
C ARG A 255 0.87 -18.46 -6.25
N MET A 256 -0.20 -17.97 -5.60
CA MET A 256 -0.69 -16.61 -5.75
C MET A 256 -0.93 -15.97 -4.39
N ALA A 257 -0.40 -14.76 -4.19
CA ALA A 257 -0.83 -13.86 -3.13
C ALA A 257 -1.83 -12.85 -3.69
N VAL A 258 -2.99 -12.72 -3.04
CA VAL A 258 -4.04 -11.75 -3.39
C VAL A 258 -3.99 -10.62 -2.36
N VAL A 259 -3.63 -9.42 -2.79
CA VAL A 259 -3.51 -8.23 -1.93
C VAL A 259 -4.50 -7.13 -2.31
N ALA A 260 -5.04 -7.16 -3.52
CA ALA A 260 -6.07 -6.20 -3.91
C ALA A 260 -7.43 -6.55 -3.31
N LEU A 261 -8.26 -5.51 -3.11
CA LEU A 261 -9.63 -5.67 -2.62
C LEU A 261 -10.56 -6.14 -3.75
N HIS A 262 -11.23 -7.28 -3.55
CA HIS A 262 -12.27 -7.80 -4.40
C HIS A 262 -13.59 -7.73 -3.64
N TYR A 263 -14.42 -6.73 -3.96
CA TYR A 263 -15.71 -6.53 -3.29
C TYR A 263 -16.79 -7.53 -3.75
N GLU A 264 -16.64 -8.06 -4.97
CA GLU A 264 -17.56 -9.03 -5.53
C GLU A 264 -16.95 -10.44 -5.52
N PRO A 265 -17.78 -11.49 -5.36
CA PRO A 265 -17.33 -12.86 -5.45
C PRO A 265 -16.64 -13.18 -6.78
N VAL A 266 -15.51 -13.88 -6.73
CA VAL A 266 -14.77 -14.34 -7.92
C VAL A 266 -15.06 -15.82 -8.14
N ALA A 267 -15.66 -16.14 -9.29
CA ALA A 267 -15.92 -17.53 -9.68
C ALA A 267 -14.60 -18.27 -9.91
N THR A 268 -14.40 -19.40 -9.23
CA THR A 268 -13.16 -20.17 -9.25
C THR A 268 -13.42 -21.65 -9.43
N ASN A 269 -12.67 -22.28 -10.34
CA ASN A 269 -12.72 -23.72 -10.57
C ASN A 269 -11.87 -24.48 -9.56
N PHE A 270 -12.43 -24.91 -8.44
CA PHE A 270 -11.71 -25.63 -7.40
C PHE A 270 -11.23 -27.03 -7.82
N LEU A 271 -11.82 -27.63 -8.87
CA LEU A 271 -11.27 -28.86 -9.45
C LEU A 271 -9.83 -28.61 -9.98
N LEU A 272 -9.62 -27.49 -10.66
CA LEU A 272 -8.27 -27.12 -11.16
C LEU A 272 -7.34 -26.73 -10.03
N VAL A 273 -7.83 -26.01 -9.02
CA VAL A 273 -7.03 -25.66 -7.83
C VAL A 273 -6.51 -26.95 -7.17
N MET A 274 -7.36 -27.93 -6.95
CA MET A 274 -7.00 -29.23 -6.37
C MET A 274 -6.07 -30.01 -7.29
N ALA A 275 -6.44 -30.19 -8.56
CA ALA A 275 -5.73 -31.06 -9.49
C ALA A 275 -4.34 -30.53 -9.88
N LYS A 276 -4.18 -29.20 -9.94
CA LYS A 276 -2.86 -28.57 -10.18
C LYS A 276 -2.10 -28.27 -8.88
N GLN A 277 -2.67 -28.54 -7.71
CA GLN A 277 -2.06 -28.23 -6.40
C GLN A 277 -1.68 -26.74 -6.28
N LEU A 278 -2.59 -25.85 -6.69
CA LEU A 278 -2.38 -24.41 -6.61
C LEU A 278 -2.52 -23.92 -5.17
N THR A 279 -1.74 -22.91 -4.80
CA THR A 279 -1.90 -22.19 -3.54
C THR A 279 -2.40 -20.80 -3.82
N ILE A 280 -3.52 -20.40 -3.19
CA ILE A 280 -4.02 -19.02 -3.19
C ILE A 280 -4.05 -18.54 -1.74
N ARG A 281 -3.37 -17.44 -1.44
CA ARG A 281 -3.27 -16.89 -0.09
C ARG A 281 -3.64 -15.41 -0.11
N GLY A 282 -4.49 -14.99 0.82
CA GLY A 282 -4.77 -13.58 1.06
C GLY A 282 -3.62 -12.88 1.75
N SER A 283 -3.46 -11.60 1.47
CA SER A 283 -2.52 -10.71 2.14
C SER A 283 -3.26 -9.43 2.54
N ILE A 284 -3.27 -9.11 3.81
CA ILE A 284 -3.87 -7.90 4.38
C ILE A 284 -2.91 -7.32 5.42
N GLU A 285 -2.86 -5.99 5.53
CA GLU A 285 -2.03 -5.28 6.53
C GLU A 285 -0.52 -5.40 6.27
N TYR A 286 0.27 -5.59 7.34
CA TYR A 286 1.70 -5.38 7.35
C TYR A 286 2.46 -6.64 7.78
N PRO A 287 3.78 -6.74 7.52
CA PRO A 287 4.62 -7.77 8.12
C PRO A 287 4.70 -7.57 9.64
N ALA A 288 5.11 -8.61 10.36
CA ALA A 288 5.27 -8.55 11.81
C ALA A 288 6.24 -7.43 12.28
N ARG A 289 7.15 -6.99 11.40
CA ARG A 289 8.08 -5.89 11.64
C ARG A 289 7.72 -4.71 10.72
N PHE A 290 7.08 -3.70 11.29
CA PHE A 290 6.69 -2.50 10.53
C PHE A 290 7.91 -1.67 10.07
N GLU A 291 9.05 -1.77 10.76
CA GLU A 291 10.31 -1.13 10.37
C GLU A 291 10.83 -1.60 9.01
N ALA A 292 10.39 -2.76 8.51
CA ALA A 292 10.86 -3.31 7.24
C ALA A 292 10.68 -2.33 6.07
N GLY A 293 9.60 -1.54 6.06
CA GLY A 293 9.38 -0.49 5.06
C GLY A 293 10.41 0.64 5.16
N LEU A 294 10.73 1.11 6.38
CA LEU A 294 11.79 2.12 6.60
C LEU A 294 13.17 1.59 6.24
N GLU A 295 13.46 0.34 6.59
CA GLU A 295 14.72 -0.31 6.23
C GLU A 295 14.88 -0.42 4.70
N LEU A 296 13.79 -0.71 3.98
CA LEU A 296 13.79 -0.75 2.52
C LEU A 296 14.07 0.65 1.93
N LEU A 297 13.43 1.69 2.46
CA LEU A 297 13.68 3.09 2.06
C LEU A 297 15.12 3.55 2.36
N ALA A 298 15.73 3.05 3.43
CA ALA A 298 17.11 3.36 3.76
C ALA A 298 18.13 2.70 2.79
N ARG A 299 17.76 1.56 2.20
CA ARG A 299 18.63 0.82 1.25
C ARG A 299 18.41 1.21 -0.19
N ARG A 300 17.23 1.69 -0.55
CA ARG A 300 16.83 1.96 -1.94
C ARG A 300 16.13 3.32 -2.04
N ASP A 301 16.52 4.10 -3.03
CA ASP A 301 15.75 5.30 -3.39
C ASP A 301 14.45 4.89 -4.08
N LEU A 302 13.35 5.01 -3.35
CA LEU A 302 11.99 4.75 -3.82
C LEU A 302 11.17 6.04 -3.96
N SER A 303 11.81 7.21 -3.93
CA SER A 303 11.15 8.52 -4.06
C SER A 303 10.36 8.67 -5.36
N THR A 304 10.75 7.96 -6.41
CA THR A 304 10.06 7.91 -7.70
C THR A 304 8.65 7.32 -7.64
N LEU A 305 8.33 6.60 -6.56
CA LEU A 305 6.95 6.14 -6.30
C LEU A 305 5.99 7.31 -6.10
N ILE A 306 6.47 8.44 -5.54
CA ILE A 306 5.68 9.66 -5.37
C ILE A 306 5.69 10.42 -6.69
N THR A 307 4.60 10.32 -7.44
CA THR A 307 4.45 11.03 -8.72
C THR A 307 3.89 12.44 -8.57
N ASP A 308 3.14 12.67 -7.50
CA ASP A 308 2.47 13.95 -7.25
C ASP A 308 2.58 14.34 -5.76
N ARG A 309 2.86 15.65 -5.52
CA ARG A 309 2.84 16.28 -4.21
C ARG A 309 1.86 17.43 -4.25
N VAL A 310 0.82 17.36 -3.42
CA VAL A 310 -0.28 18.33 -3.44
C VAL A 310 -0.50 18.87 -2.02
N PRO A 311 -0.59 20.18 -1.79
CA PRO A 311 -0.85 20.69 -0.45
C PRO A 311 -2.27 20.37 0.02
N LEU A 312 -2.47 20.27 1.36
CA LEU A 312 -3.73 19.85 1.97
C LEU A 312 -4.93 20.72 1.56
N ASP A 313 -4.72 22.03 1.39
CA ASP A 313 -5.77 22.96 0.95
C ASP A 313 -6.23 22.74 -0.50
N ARG A 314 -5.47 21.95 -1.27
CA ARG A 314 -5.79 21.50 -2.62
C ARG A 314 -6.12 20.00 -2.69
N PHE A 315 -6.67 19.43 -1.62
CA PHE A 315 -6.99 18.01 -1.53
C PHE A 315 -7.87 17.52 -2.68
N GLY A 316 -8.81 18.34 -3.17
CA GLY A 316 -9.62 18.04 -4.35
C GLY A 316 -8.79 17.76 -5.61
N ASP A 317 -7.67 18.49 -5.81
CA ASP A 317 -6.77 18.25 -6.94
C ASP A 317 -6.04 16.92 -6.77
N ALA A 318 -5.68 16.55 -5.54
CA ALA A 318 -5.06 15.26 -5.23
C ALA A 318 -6.00 14.10 -5.57
N LEU A 319 -7.30 14.22 -5.28
CA LEU A 319 -8.32 13.24 -5.67
C LEU A 319 -8.46 13.15 -7.20
N GLY A 320 -8.50 14.30 -7.90
CA GLY A 320 -8.55 14.34 -9.36
C GLY A 320 -7.41 13.55 -10.01
N ARG A 321 -6.16 13.66 -9.46
CA ARG A 321 -5.02 12.86 -9.95
C ARG A 321 -5.25 11.35 -9.88
N LEU A 322 -5.98 10.88 -8.88
CA LEU A 322 -6.27 9.46 -8.68
C LEU A 322 -7.46 8.96 -9.51
N THR A 323 -8.43 9.83 -9.83
CA THR A 323 -9.67 9.47 -10.52
C THR A 323 -9.59 9.66 -12.02
N ASP A 324 -8.93 10.73 -12.50
CA ASP A 324 -9.03 11.21 -13.90
C ASP A 324 -8.13 10.49 -14.90
N GLY A 325 -7.35 9.52 -14.52
CA GLY A 325 -6.49 8.82 -15.49
C GLY A 325 -5.76 7.64 -14.95
N LYS A 326 -5.67 7.50 -13.64
CA LYS A 326 -4.93 6.41 -12.96
C LYS A 326 -3.47 6.24 -13.43
N ASP A 327 -2.89 7.31 -14.01
CA ASP A 327 -1.51 7.32 -14.53
C ASP A 327 -0.48 7.79 -13.48
N CYS A 328 -0.86 7.74 -12.20
CA CYS A 328 0.00 8.08 -11.09
C CYS A 328 0.49 6.85 -10.34
N GLY A 329 1.64 6.99 -9.70
CA GLY A 329 2.11 6.12 -8.63
C GLY A 329 1.40 6.48 -7.31
N LYS A 330 2.14 7.00 -6.34
CA LYS A 330 1.58 7.53 -5.07
C LYS A 330 1.36 9.05 -5.19
N VAL A 331 0.17 9.49 -4.80
CA VAL A 331 -0.14 10.91 -4.56
C VAL A 331 0.07 11.19 -3.07
N MET A 332 0.93 12.16 -2.78
CA MET A 332 1.29 12.57 -1.43
C MET A 332 0.68 13.94 -1.12
N VAL A 333 -0.07 14.03 -0.04
CA VAL A 333 -0.60 15.30 0.50
C VAL A 333 0.44 15.90 1.44
N MET A 334 0.92 17.11 1.12
CA MET A 334 1.85 17.88 1.93
C MET A 334 1.05 18.73 2.92
N ILE A 335 1.30 18.55 4.22
CA ILE A 335 0.43 19.09 5.28
C ILE A 335 1.13 20.18 6.08
N GLY A 336 2.32 19.93 6.58
CA GLY A 336 3.10 20.87 7.39
C GLY A 336 4.42 21.25 6.73
N ASP A 337 4.88 22.49 6.96
CA ASP A 337 6.23 22.96 6.65
C ASP A 337 7.24 22.41 7.69
N VAL A 338 7.25 21.10 7.88
CA VAL A 338 8.21 20.46 8.79
C VAL A 338 9.45 20.10 7.98
N ARG A 339 10.50 20.93 8.15
CA ARG A 339 11.82 20.74 7.53
C ARG A 339 12.67 19.74 8.29
#